data_f1c6b1e5f933b4f2c1fc4574a1045c49
#
_entry.id   f1c6b1e5f933b4f2c1fc4574a1045c49
#
_cell.length_a   1.000
_cell.length_b   1.000
_cell.length_c   1.000
_cell.angle_alpha   90.00
_cell.angle_beta   90.00
_cell.angle_gamma   90.00
#
_symmetry.space_group_name_H-M   'P 1'
#
loop_
_entity.id
_entity.type
_entity.pdbx_description
1 polymer ?
#
loop_
_entity_poly.entity_id
_entity_poly.type
_entity_poly.pdbx_seq_one_letter_code
_entity_poly.pdbx_strand_id
1 'polypeptide(L)'
;MTLRALRMALDQRKPAPGLVHHSDRGVQYASGDYTDLLRAHGIVISMSRKGNPYDNAKAESFMKTLKYEEVYREDYRDLVEAHASIGRFLEQVYNQKRLHSALGYRPPAEFEFSVRADQAAAAKPLATASANQESV
;
A
#
# COMPACT_ATOMS: atom_id res chain seq x y z
N MET A 1 12.66 -3.66 -14.18
CA MET A 1 12.48 -4.07 -12.77
C MET A 1 11.23 -3.44 -12.17
N THR A 2 11.08 -2.13 -12.15
CA THR A 2 9.93 -1.37 -11.59
C THR A 2 8.57 -1.78 -12.15
N LEU A 3 8.44 -1.95 -13.46
CA LEU A 3 7.18 -2.38 -14.08
C LEU A 3 6.74 -3.78 -13.63
N ARG A 4 7.69 -4.70 -13.40
CA ARG A 4 7.39 -6.03 -12.84
C ARG A 4 6.89 -5.92 -11.40
N ALA A 5 7.50 -5.08 -10.58
CA ALA A 5 7.05 -4.85 -9.20
C ALA A 5 5.64 -4.24 -9.17
N LEU A 6 5.34 -3.29 -10.07
CA LEU A 6 3.98 -2.74 -10.18
C LEU A 6 2.96 -3.81 -10.54
N ARG A 7 3.24 -4.66 -11.54
CA ARG A 7 2.35 -5.77 -11.91
C ARG A 7 2.08 -6.70 -10.74
N MET A 8 3.13 -7.12 -10.01
CA MET A 8 2.99 -7.95 -8.80
C MET A 8 2.07 -7.29 -7.75
N ALA A 9 2.24 -6.00 -7.51
CA ALA A 9 1.41 -5.27 -6.56
C ALA A 9 -0.05 -5.19 -7.01
N LEU A 10 -0.31 -4.94 -8.28
CA LEU A 10 -1.66 -4.89 -8.86
C LEU A 10 -2.36 -6.25 -8.79
N ASP A 11 -1.63 -7.34 -9.10
CA ASP A 11 -2.17 -8.71 -9.05
C ASP A 11 -2.54 -9.13 -7.63
N GLN A 12 -1.71 -8.76 -6.65
CA GLN A 12 -1.94 -9.09 -5.24
C GLN A 12 -3.02 -8.24 -4.59
N ARG A 13 -3.03 -6.94 -4.86
CA ARG A 13 -3.88 -5.98 -4.13
C ARG A 13 -5.21 -5.70 -4.83
N LYS A 14 -5.28 -5.86 -6.16
CA LYS A 14 -6.45 -5.59 -6.99
C LYS A 14 -7.17 -4.30 -6.58
N PRO A 15 -6.48 -3.16 -6.61
CA PRO A 15 -7.03 -1.91 -6.11
C PRO A 15 -8.24 -1.47 -6.91
N ALA A 16 -9.22 -0.89 -6.23
CA ALA A 16 -10.33 -0.23 -6.90
C ALA A 16 -9.85 1.01 -7.67
N PRO A 17 -10.54 1.39 -8.76
CA PRO A 17 -10.27 2.64 -9.46
C PRO A 17 -10.30 3.85 -8.50
N GLY A 18 -9.46 4.85 -8.78
CA GLY A 18 -9.34 6.03 -7.94
C GLY A 18 -8.22 5.97 -6.90
N LEU A 19 -7.54 4.83 -6.74
CA LEU A 19 -6.32 4.77 -5.93
C LEU A 19 -5.30 5.78 -6.46
N VAL A 20 -4.65 6.51 -5.56
CA VAL A 20 -3.55 7.43 -5.94
C VAL A 20 -2.21 6.71 -5.79
N HIS A 21 -1.47 6.61 -6.90
CA HIS A 21 -0.09 6.16 -6.92
C HIS A 21 0.84 7.36 -6.92
N HIS A 22 1.56 7.57 -5.84
CA HIS A 22 2.55 8.65 -5.73
C HIS A 22 3.97 8.12 -5.90
N SER A 23 4.78 8.80 -6.72
CA SER A 23 6.20 8.48 -6.92
C SER A 23 7.04 9.76 -7.03
N ASP A 24 8.36 9.60 -7.01
CA ASP A 24 9.25 10.63 -7.49
C ASP A 24 9.17 10.75 -9.02
N ARG A 25 9.96 11.67 -9.59
CA ARG A 25 10.04 11.87 -11.04
C ARG A 25 11.13 11.01 -11.69
N GLY A 26 11.50 9.88 -11.08
CA GLY A 26 12.42 8.94 -11.68
C GLY A 26 11.97 8.51 -13.08
N VAL A 27 12.92 8.37 -14.00
CA VAL A 27 12.65 8.06 -15.43
C VAL A 27 11.79 6.81 -15.58
N GLN A 28 11.99 5.83 -14.70
CA GLN A 28 11.24 4.57 -14.70
C GLN A 28 9.77 4.75 -14.34
N TYR A 29 9.42 5.69 -13.46
CA TYR A 29 8.05 5.97 -13.04
C TYR A 29 7.32 6.91 -14.01
N ALA A 30 8.07 7.71 -14.75
CA ALA A 30 7.55 8.60 -15.77
C ALA A 30 7.49 7.95 -17.17
N SER A 31 7.95 6.71 -17.32
CA SER A 31 7.92 5.99 -18.61
C SER A 31 6.48 5.72 -19.06
N GLY A 32 6.26 5.71 -20.38
CA GLY A 32 4.95 5.43 -20.98
C GLY A 32 4.37 4.12 -20.49
N ASP A 33 5.12 3.01 -20.59
CA ASP A 33 4.65 1.68 -20.15
C ASP A 33 4.18 1.65 -18.70
N TYR A 34 4.88 2.38 -17.82
CA TYR A 34 4.53 2.42 -16.40
C TYR A 34 3.24 3.22 -16.16
N THR A 35 3.15 4.39 -16.76
CA THR A 35 1.99 5.27 -16.61
C THR A 35 0.74 4.71 -17.30
N ASP A 36 0.89 4.05 -18.44
CA ASP A 36 -0.23 3.42 -19.15
C ASP A 36 -0.79 2.23 -18.38
N LEU A 37 0.07 1.44 -17.71
CA LEU A 37 -0.38 0.37 -16.83
C LEU A 37 -1.20 0.91 -15.65
N LEU A 38 -0.77 2.02 -15.02
CA LEU A 38 -1.52 2.68 -13.96
C LEU A 38 -2.89 3.17 -14.45
N ARG A 39 -2.93 3.84 -15.60
CA ARG A 39 -4.17 4.35 -16.20
C ARG A 39 -5.14 3.23 -16.56
N ALA A 40 -4.63 2.11 -17.09
CA ALA A 40 -5.45 0.94 -17.44
C ALA A 40 -6.17 0.34 -16.21
N HIS A 41 -5.61 0.53 -15.01
CA HIS A 41 -6.23 0.12 -13.74
C HIS A 41 -7.03 1.24 -13.04
N GLY A 42 -7.25 2.37 -13.70
CA GLY A 42 -7.97 3.51 -13.14
C GLY A 42 -7.24 4.19 -11.98
N ILE A 43 -5.91 4.05 -11.91
CA ILE A 43 -5.08 4.61 -10.85
C ILE A 43 -4.68 6.04 -11.19
N VAL A 44 -4.87 6.95 -10.26
CA VAL A 44 -4.49 8.36 -10.38
C VAL A 44 -3.00 8.51 -10.15
N ILE A 45 -2.31 9.11 -11.10
CA ILE A 45 -0.86 9.33 -11.03
C ILE A 45 -0.58 10.65 -10.32
N SER A 46 0.24 10.59 -9.29
CA SER A 46 0.78 11.74 -8.56
C SER A 46 2.31 11.65 -8.54
N MET A 47 2.99 12.74 -8.81
CA MET A 47 4.45 12.79 -8.79
C MET A 47 4.94 13.94 -7.93
N SER A 48 6.04 13.69 -7.20
CA SER A 48 6.71 14.71 -6.39
C SER A 48 7.06 15.94 -7.21
N ARG A 49 6.96 17.11 -6.60
CA ARG A 49 7.42 18.37 -7.22
C ARG A 49 8.93 18.34 -7.38
N LYS A 50 9.42 18.96 -8.44
CA LYS A 50 10.87 19.04 -8.69
C LYS A 50 11.57 19.74 -7.52
N GLY A 51 12.58 19.09 -6.94
CA GLY A 51 13.37 19.66 -5.85
C GLY A 51 12.69 19.70 -4.49
N ASN A 52 11.56 19.03 -4.30
CA ASN A 52 10.88 18.94 -3.00
C ASN A 52 11.09 17.55 -2.36
N PRO A 53 12.00 17.42 -1.39
CA PRO A 53 12.28 16.14 -0.72
C PRO A 53 11.12 15.67 0.17
N TYR A 54 10.27 16.58 0.63
CA TYR A 54 9.16 16.22 1.53
C TYR A 54 8.07 15.42 0.82
N ASP A 55 7.91 15.60 -0.47
CA ASP A 55 6.88 14.89 -1.24
C ASP A 55 7.15 13.37 -1.31
N ASN A 56 8.40 12.91 -1.12
CA ASN A 56 8.78 11.49 -1.13
C ASN A 56 9.23 10.93 0.23
N ALA A 57 9.15 11.72 1.28
CA ALA A 57 9.69 11.39 2.61
C ALA A 57 9.15 10.06 3.19
N LYS A 58 7.91 9.67 2.88
CA LYS A 58 7.32 8.41 3.35
C LYS A 58 7.99 7.19 2.72
N ALA A 59 8.25 7.23 1.42
CA ALA A 59 8.96 6.16 0.72
C ALA A 59 10.41 6.05 1.20
N GLU A 60 11.08 7.17 1.38
CA GLU A 60 12.44 7.22 1.93
C GLU A 60 12.50 6.66 3.35
N SER A 61 11.55 7.01 4.21
CA SER A 61 11.43 6.48 5.58
C SER A 61 11.24 4.96 5.59
N PHE A 62 10.39 4.44 4.69
CA PHE A 62 10.21 2.99 4.52
C PHE A 62 11.52 2.31 4.11
N MET A 63 12.19 2.84 3.08
CA MET A 63 13.46 2.28 2.60
C MET A 63 14.56 2.32 3.65
N LYS A 64 14.60 3.38 4.47
CA LYS A 64 15.50 3.46 5.62
C LYS A 64 15.21 2.37 6.64
N THR A 65 13.96 2.19 7.00
CA THR A 65 13.53 1.11 7.93
C THR A 65 13.96 -0.26 7.41
N LEU A 66 13.64 -0.59 6.16
CA LEU A 66 14.02 -1.86 5.54
C LEU A 66 15.54 -2.09 5.57
N LYS A 67 16.32 -1.08 5.22
CA LYS A 67 17.79 -1.17 5.22
C LYS A 67 18.35 -1.42 6.63
N TYR A 68 17.91 -0.64 7.63
CA TYR A 68 18.49 -0.69 8.96
C TYR A 68 17.96 -1.84 9.81
N GLU A 69 16.73 -2.28 9.61
CA GLU A 69 16.11 -3.31 10.44
C GLU A 69 16.25 -4.71 9.85
N GLU A 70 16.53 -4.82 8.55
CA GLU A 70 16.69 -6.11 7.86
C GLU A 70 18.00 -6.16 7.08
N VAL A 71 18.15 -5.40 5.99
CA VAL A 71 19.22 -5.62 4.99
C VAL A 71 20.62 -5.49 5.58
N TYR A 72 20.87 -4.54 6.47
CA TYR A 72 22.20 -4.33 7.08
C TYR A 72 22.48 -5.26 8.27
N ARG A 73 21.51 -6.06 8.67
CA ARG A 73 21.65 -7.02 9.79
C ARG A 73 21.87 -8.44 9.31
N GLU A 74 21.58 -8.71 8.06
CA GLU A 74 21.63 -10.03 7.46
C GLU A 74 22.76 -10.12 6.44
N ASP A 75 23.40 -11.28 6.37
CA ASP A 75 24.42 -11.61 5.37
C ASP A 75 23.86 -12.67 4.43
N TYR A 76 23.26 -12.22 3.35
CA TYR A 76 22.58 -13.11 2.41
C TYR A 76 23.57 -13.81 1.49
N ARG A 77 23.47 -15.15 1.40
CA ARG A 77 24.32 -15.96 0.50
C ARG A 77 24.02 -15.72 -0.97
N ASP A 78 22.74 -15.48 -1.28
CA ASP A 78 22.27 -15.30 -2.65
C ASP A 78 20.96 -14.48 -2.68
N LEU A 79 20.47 -14.21 -3.92
CA LEU A 79 19.22 -13.47 -4.14
C LEU A 79 17.98 -14.23 -3.66
N VAL A 80 18.00 -15.55 -3.63
CA VAL A 80 16.87 -16.38 -3.20
C VAL A 80 16.69 -16.21 -1.69
N GLU A 81 17.79 -16.30 -0.95
CA GLU A 81 17.79 -16.08 0.50
C GLU A 81 17.39 -14.64 0.85
N ALA A 82 17.96 -13.65 0.17
CA ALA A 82 17.60 -12.24 0.33
C ALA A 82 16.10 -12.01 0.09
N HIS A 83 15.55 -12.55 -0.98
CA HIS A 83 14.12 -12.44 -1.30
C HIS A 83 13.23 -13.06 -0.21
N ALA A 84 13.60 -14.26 0.25
CA ALA A 84 12.85 -14.96 1.31
C ALA A 84 12.91 -14.21 2.65
N SER A 85 14.09 -13.71 3.04
CA SER A 85 14.28 -13.00 4.30
C SER A 85 13.56 -11.66 4.30
N ILE A 86 13.76 -10.84 3.27
CA ILE A 86 13.07 -9.55 3.11
C ILE A 86 11.55 -9.77 3.06
N GLY A 87 11.07 -10.80 2.37
CA GLY A 87 9.65 -11.15 2.33
C GLY A 87 9.10 -11.45 3.72
N ARG A 88 9.78 -12.27 4.53
CA ARG A 88 9.39 -12.54 5.92
C ARG A 88 9.38 -11.28 6.78
N PHE A 89 10.41 -10.45 6.64
CA PHE A 89 10.46 -9.17 7.37
C PHE A 89 9.27 -8.29 7.04
N LEU A 90 8.95 -8.10 5.76
CA LEU A 90 7.83 -7.26 5.33
C LEU A 90 6.49 -7.79 5.83
N GLU A 91 6.24 -9.09 5.68
CA GLU A 91 4.94 -9.68 6.02
C GLU A 91 4.76 -9.89 7.52
N GLN A 92 5.76 -10.41 8.22
CA GLN A 92 5.60 -10.85 9.62
C GLN A 92 6.06 -9.81 10.64
N VAL A 93 7.01 -8.94 10.28
CA VAL A 93 7.51 -7.92 11.19
C VAL A 93 6.92 -6.56 10.87
N TYR A 94 7.16 -6.05 9.66
CA TYR A 94 6.73 -4.72 9.27
C TYR A 94 5.20 -4.59 9.28
N ASN A 95 4.50 -5.47 8.60
CA ASN A 95 3.04 -5.39 8.46
C ASN A 95 2.28 -5.83 9.72
N GLN A 96 2.77 -6.83 10.45
CA GLN A 96 2.00 -7.43 11.55
C GLN A 96 2.42 -6.96 12.95
N LYS A 97 3.66 -6.47 13.13
CA LYS A 97 4.18 -6.17 14.48
C LYS A 97 4.66 -4.74 14.63
N ARG A 98 5.18 -4.11 13.56
CA ARG A 98 5.78 -2.78 13.67
C ARG A 98 4.70 -1.72 13.93
N LEU A 99 4.86 -1.01 15.05
CA LEU A 99 3.95 0.09 15.42
C LEU A 99 4.31 1.37 14.66
N HIS A 100 3.29 2.05 14.12
CA HIS A 100 3.43 3.30 13.40
C HIS A 100 2.65 4.40 14.08
N SER A 101 3.33 5.49 14.47
CA SER A 101 2.68 6.64 15.13
C SER A 101 1.60 7.27 14.24
N ALA A 102 1.83 7.35 12.92
CA ALA A 102 0.86 7.86 11.96
C ALA A 102 -0.42 6.99 11.83
N LEU A 103 -0.38 5.75 12.31
CA LEU A 103 -1.52 4.82 12.32
C LEU A 103 -2.10 4.63 13.75
N GLY A 104 -1.84 5.56 14.65
CA GLY A 104 -2.26 5.45 16.05
C GLY A 104 -1.53 4.34 16.79
N TYR A 105 -0.25 4.16 16.54
CA TYR A 105 0.60 3.09 17.13
C TYR A 105 0.06 1.69 16.89
N ARG A 106 -0.48 1.45 15.69
CA ARG A 106 -0.93 0.14 15.25
C ARG A 106 -0.06 -0.38 14.11
N PRO A 107 0.06 -1.71 13.95
CA PRO A 107 0.65 -2.31 12.77
C PRO A 107 -0.16 -2.02 11.49
N PRO A 108 0.47 -1.94 10.32
CA PRO A 108 -0.23 -1.70 9.05
C PRO A 108 -1.39 -2.66 8.76
N ALA A 109 -1.21 -3.95 9.04
CA ALA A 109 -2.24 -4.96 8.80
C ALA A 109 -3.49 -4.75 9.69
N GLU A 110 -3.29 -4.42 10.96
CA GLU A 110 -4.38 -4.11 11.89
C GLU A 110 -5.14 -2.86 11.47
N PHE A 111 -4.41 -1.81 11.11
CA PHE A 111 -5.00 -0.57 10.60
C PHE A 111 -5.82 -0.81 9.33
N GLU A 112 -5.28 -1.53 8.36
CA GLU A 112 -5.97 -1.85 7.11
C GLU A 112 -7.24 -2.66 7.37
N PHE A 113 -7.18 -3.64 8.27
CA PHE A 113 -8.34 -4.43 8.65
C PHE A 113 -9.46 -3.57 9.25
N SER A 114 -9.12 -2.65 10.16
CA SER A 114 -10.13 -1.74 10.76
C SER A 114 -10.79 -0.84 9.72
N VAL A 115 -10.02 -0.25 8.82
CA VAL A 115 -10.55 0.62 7.75
C VAL A 115 -11.49 -0.15 6.81
N ARG A 116 -11.13 -1.38 6.45
CA ARG A 116 -12.00 -2.23 5.61
C ARG A 116 -13.30 -2.61 6.31
N ALA A 117 -13.24 -2.89 7.61
CA ALA A 117 -14.43 -3.19 8.41
C ALA A 117 -15.39 -1.99 8.48
N ASP A 118 -14.85 -0.79 8.70
CA ASP A 118 -15.62 0.45 8.74
C ASP A 118 -16.27 0.76 7.38
N GLN A 119 -15.54 0.57 6.29
CA GLN A 119 -16.07 0.73 4.93
C GLN A 119 -17.19 -0.28 4.62
N ALA A 120 -17.04 -1.53 5.03
CA ALA A 120 -18.06 -2.56 4.86
C ALA A 120 -19.31 -2.27 5.69
N ALA A 121 -19.15 -1.73 6.89
CA ALA A 121 -20.27 -1.31 7.74
C ALA A 121 -21.03 -0.12 7.14
N ALA A 122 -20.32 0.86 6.61
CA ALA A 122 -20.89 2.04 5.95
C ALA A 122 -21.60 1.71 4.62
N ALA A 123 -21.19 0.64 3.95
CA ALA A 123 -21.79 0.19 2.68
C ALA A 123 -23.06 -0.65 2.85
N LYS A 124 -23.40 -1.08 4.08
CA LYS A 124 -24.67 -1.78 4.33
C LYS A 124 -25.83 -0.78 4.24
N PRO A 125 -26.82 -0.98 3.33
CA PRO A 125 -28.02 -0.13 3.33
C PRO A 125 -28.75 -0.27 4.67
N LEU A 126 -29.21 0.87 5.19
CA LEU A 126 -30.18 0.87 6.30
C LEU A 126 -31.34 -0.03 5.87
N ALA A 127 -31.50 -1.17 6.54
CA ALA A 127 -32.69 -2.00 6.39
C ALA A 127 -33.88 -1.11 6.74
N THR A 128 -34.68 -0.76 5.75
CA THR A 128 -35.92 -0.03 5.89
C THR A 128 -36.81 -0.75 6.93
N ALA A 129 -36.96 -0.15 8.08
CA ALA A 129 -38.05 -0.44 8.97
C ALA A 129 -39.33 0.08 8.28
N SER A 130 -39.90 -0.75 7.41
CA SER A 130 -41.19 -0.55 6.82
C SER A 130 -41.97 -1.83 7.07
N ALA A 131 -42.80 -1.79 8.04
CA ALA A 131 -44.08 -2.52 8.10
C ALA A 131 -44.63 -2.45 9.53
N ASN A 132 -45.65 -1.68 9.74
CA ASN A 132 -46.97 -2.13 10.07
C ASN A 132 -47.78 -0.95 10.60
N GLN A 133 -48.57 -0.40 9.71
CA GLN A 133 -49.86 0.14 10.06
C GLN A 133 -50.88 -0.52 9.13
N GLU A 134 -51.38 -1.66 9.56
CA GLU A 134 -52.71 -2.13 9.21
C GLU A 134 -53.60 -1.94 10.42
N SER A 135 -54.52 -1.00 10.30
CA SER A 135 -55.96 -1.20 10.18
C SER A 135 -56.69 -1.71 11.44
N VAL A 136 -57.44 -0.86 11.97
CA VAL A 136 -58.88 -1.16 12.14
C VAL A 136 -59.67 0.08 11.75
#